data_f18fe34ee2741cc38951114865eaf394
#
_entry.id   f18fe34ee2741cc38951114865eaf394
#
_cell.length_a   1.000
_cell.length_b   1.000
_cell.length_c   1.000
_cell.angle_alpha   90.00
_cell.angle_beta   90.00
_cell.angle_gamma   90.00
#
_symmetry.space_group_name_H-M   'P 1'
#
loop_
_entity.id
_entity.type
_entity.pdbx_description
1 polymer ?
#
loop_
_entity_poly.entity_id
_entity_poly.type
_entity_poly.pdbx_seq_one_letter_code
_entity_poly.pdbx_strand_id
1 'polypeptide(L)'
;MKERDSHLVETRVSSEAVFDGKLLHVRRDTVRLPDGTLATREHIVHPGAVLIVPVLPDGRFVVERQYRYPLGRVMIEFPAGKLDPGEAELDTARRELREEAGYDAASWTFLGTIHTIVSYTNEKVDFFVAEGLSHVGAKLDEGEFLEIVTMSLDEMLSALDGGAITDAKTVAALLLYARRAGK
;
A
#
# COMPACT_ATOMS: atom_id res chain seq x y z
N MET A 1 -21.93 -5.22 -11.63
CA MET A 1 -21.19 -6.33 -12.25
C MET A 1 -21.90 -6.63 -13.57
N LYS A 2 -21.16 -6.68 -14.68
CA LYS A 2 -21.79 -6.88 -16.00
C LYS A 2 -22.23 -8.33 -16.11
N GLU A 3 -23.39 -8.57 -16.70
CA GLU A 3 -23.99 -9.89 -16.99
C GLU A 3 -22.99 -10.91 -17.58
N ARG A 4 -21.94 -10.39 -18.24
CA ARG A 4 -20.84 -11.13 -18.88
C ARG A 4 -20.00 -11.99 -17.92
N ASP A 5 -19.94 -11.67 -16.63
CA ASP A 5 -19.02 -12.31 -15.67
C ASP A 5 -19.76 -13.20 -14.65
N SER A 6 -21.10 -13.39 -14.82
CA SER A 6 -21.93 -14.14 -13.87
C SER A 6 -21.47 -15.57 -13.65
N HIS A 7 -20.87 -16.19 -14.69
CA HIS A 7 -20.34 -17.56 -14.65
C HIS A 7 -19.03 -17.71 -13.85
N LEU A 8 -18.45 -16.60 -13.36
CA LEU A 8 -17.23 -16.57 -12.53
C LEU A 8 -17.52 -16.16 -11.09
N VAL A 9 -18.75 -15.73 -10.81
CA VAL A 9 -19.10 -15.13 -9.51
C VAL A 9 -19.37 -16.18 -8.46
N GLU A 10 -18.68 -16.06 -7.33
CA GLU A 10 -18.96 -16.81 -6.12
C GLU A 10 -19.90 -16.01 -5.21
N THR A 11 -20.86 -16.66 -4.58
CA THR A 11 -21.81 -16.02 -3.66
C THR A 11 -21.56 -16.49 -2.24
N ARG A 12 -21.35 -15.53 -1.32
CA ARG A 12 -21.20 -15.85 0.10
C ARG A 12 -22.50 -16.40 0.70
N VAL A 13 -22.39 -17.56 1.33
CA VAL A 13 -23.47 -18.25 2.05
C VAL A 13 -23.40 -17.94 3.54
N SER A 14 -22.22 -18.03 4.13
CA SER A 14 -21.98 -17.72 5.54
C SER A 14 -20.57 -17.19 5.75
N SER A 15 -20.32 -16.55 6.89
CA SER A 15 -19.02 -16.02 7.29
C SER A 15 -18.82 -16.20 8.78
N GLU A 16 -17.64 -16.62 9.19
CA GLU A 16 -17.22 -16.69 10.60
C GLU A 16 -15.88 -15.98 10.82
N ALA A 17 -15.69 -15.39 11.99
CA ALA A 17 -14.39 -14.88 12.43
C ALA A 17 -13.54 -16.05 12.93
N VAL A 18 -12.39 -16.28 12.29
CA VAL A 18 -11.44 -17.34 12.69
C VAL A 18 -10.38 -16.79 13.62
N PHE A 19 -9.94 -15.56 13.37
CA PHE A 19 -9.01 -14.83 14.21
C PHE A 19 -9.35 -13.32 14.16
N ASP A 20 -9.34 -12.69 15.33
CA ASP A 20 -9.64 -11.27 15.47
C ASP A 20 -8.59 -10.65 16.40
N GLY A 21 -7.46 -10.26 15.80
CA GLY A 21 -6.31 -9.68 16.49
C GLY A 21 -6.30 -8.16 16.42
N LYS A 22 -5.23 -7.56 16.94
CA LYS A 22 -5.02 -6.10 16.85
C LYS A 22 -4.82 -5.63 15.38
N LEU A 23 -4.15 -6.48 14.57
CA LEU A 23 -3.79 -6.15 13.18
C LEU A 23 -4.57 -6.99 12.17
N LEU A 24 -4.73 -8.29 12.43
CA LEU A 24 -5.30 -9.23 11.47
C LEU A 24 -6.72 -9.60 11.87
N HIS A 25 -7.65 -9.45 10.93
CA HIS A 25 -9.03 -9.88 11.04
C HIS A 25 -9.27 -10.94 9.97
N VAL A 26 -9.22 -12.23 10.39
CA VAL A 26 -9.32 -13.36 9.46
C VAL A 26 -10.72 -13.92 9.46
N ARG A 27 -11.30 -14.06 8.29
CA ARG A 27 -12.61 -14.66 8.04
C ARG A 27 -12.48 -15.99 7.33
N ARG A 28 -13.42 -16.90 7.63
CA ARG A 28 -13.69 -18.10 6.85
C ARG A 28 -15.11 -18.03 6.33
N ASP A 29 -15.25 -17.99 5.02
CA ASP A 29 -16.54 -17.92 4.34
C ASP A 29 -16.86 -19.28 3.73
N THR A 30 -18.13 -19.71 3.81
CA THR A 30 -18.68 -20.70 2.90
C THR A 30 -19.24 -19.96 1.71
N VAL A 31 -18.82 -20.32 0.51
CA VAL A 31 -19.28 -19.71 -0.74
C VAL A 31 -19.94 -20.77 -1.64
N ARG A 32 -20.88 -20.32 -2.45
CA ARG A 32 -21.47 -21.09 -3.54
C ARG A 32 -20.75 -20.75 -4.82
N LEU A 33 -20.16 -21.76 -5.45
CA LEU A 33 -19.47 -21.65 -6.73
C LEU A 33 -20.47 -21.51 -7.90
N PRO A 34 -20.01 -21.11 -9.09
CA PRO A 34 -20.85 -20.97 -10.28
C PRO A 34 -21.60 -22.27 -10.69
N ASP A 35 -21.01 -23.44 -10.40
CA ASP A 35 -21.63 -24.75 -10.64
C ASP A 35 -22.63 -25.19 -9.56
N GLY A 36 -22.86 -24.33 -8.54
CA GLY A 36 -23.77 -24.57 -7.42
C GLY A 36 -23.16 -25.32 -6.24
N THR A 37 -21.95 -25.85 -6.34
CA THR A 37 -21.25 -26.53 -5.24
C THR A 37 -20.81 -25.54 -4.17
N LEU A 38 -20.49 -26.04 -2.96
CA LEU A 38 -20.01 -25.23 -1.85
C LEU A 38 -18.49 -25.37 -1.70
N ALA A 39 -17.82 -24.27 -1.39
CA ALA A 39 -16.41 -24.24 -1.09
C ALA A 39 -16.12 -23.28 0.08
N THR A 40 -14.92 -23.42 0.64
CA THR A 40 -14.42 -22.52 1.71
C THR A 40 -13.47 -21.50 1.13
N ARG A 41 -13.57 -20.26 1.64
CA ARG A 41 -12.60 -19.17 1.38
C ARG A 41 -12.12 -18.60 2.70
N GLU A 42 -10.81 -18.53 2.86
CA GLU A 42 -10.20 -17.86 4.01
C GLU A 42 -9.54 -16.58 3.52
N HIS A 43 -9.82 -15.47 4.20
CA HIS A 43 -9.29 -14.19 3.80
C HIS A 43 -9.11 -13.23 4.97
N ILE A 44 -8.21 -12.26 4.78
CA ILE A 44 -7.99 -11.15 5.70
C ILE A 44 -8.88 -9.97 5.27
N VAL A 45 -9.60 -9.39 6.22
CA VAL A 45 -10.33 -8.14 6.01
C VAL A 45 -9.38 -6.99 6.34
N HIS A 46 -9.14 -6.12 5.36
CA HIS A 46 -8.24 -4.98 5.48
C HIS A 46 -8.99 -3.66 5.24
N PRO A 47 -8.71 -2.58 5.99
CA PRO A 47 -9.40 -1.28 5.83
C PRO A 47 -9.05 -0.56 4.51
N GLY A 48 -7.97 -0.94 3.87
CA GLY A 48 -7.33 -0.22 2.79
C GLY A 48 -6.07 0.51 3.28
N ALA A 49 -5.27 0.97 2.36
CA ALA A 49 -4.04 1.71 2.64
C ALA A 49 -3.77 2.74 1.54
N VAL A 50 -2.84 3.62 1.82
CA VAL A 50 -2.26 4.54 0.84
C VAL A 50 -0.76 4.34 0.76
N LEU A 51 -0.17 4.73 -0.37
CA LEU A 51 1.26 4.88 -0.54
C LEU A 51 1.54 6.23 -1.19
N ILE A 52 2.55 6.89 -0.72
CA ILE A 52 2.96 8.22 -1.19
C ILE A 52 4.28 8.10 -1.94
N VAL A 53 4.38 8.73 -3.11
CA VAL A 53 5.63 8.98 -3.84
C VAL A 53 6.00 10.45 -3.63
N PRO A 54 6.80 10.78 -2.59
CA PRO A 54 7.16 12.15 -2.29
C PRO A 54 8.34 12.56 -3.16
N VAL A 55 8.17 13.64 -3.93
CA VAL A 55 9.17 14.14 -4.90
C VAL A 55 9.71 15.48 -4.42
N LEU A 56 11.02 15.53 -4.17
CA LEU A 56 11.76 16.74 -3.82
C LEU A 56 11.94 17.66 -5.05
N PRO A 57 12.24 18.95 -4.84
CA PRO A 57 12.44 19.90 -5.95
C PRO A 57 13.56 19.52 -6.93
N ASP A 58 14.53 18.73 -6.50
CA ASP A 58 15.63 18.20 -7.32
C ASP A 58 15.28 16.90 -8.05
N GLY A 59 14.03 16.41 -7.90
CA GLY A 59 13.53 15.19 -8.52
C GLY A 59 13.87 13.89 -7.77
N ARG A 60 14.52 13.96 -6.61
CA ARG A 60 14.74 12.77 -5.76
C ARG A 60 13.47 12.42 -4.98
N PHE A 61 13.33 11.16 -4.66
CA PHE A 61 12.27 10.66 -3.80
C PHE A 61 12.69 10.67 -2.33
N VAL A 62 11.73 10.92 -1.45
CA VAL A 62 11.86 10.60 -0.03
C VAL A 62 11.36 9.17 0.14
N VAL A 63 12.22 8.31 0.66
CA VAL A 63 11.90 6.89 0.92
C VAL A 63 12.32 6.53 2.33
N GLU A 64 11.80 5.45 2.85
CA GLU A 64 12.08 4.97 4.20
C GLU A 64 12.78 3.62 4.19
N ARG A 65 13.57 3.37 5.24
CA ARG A 65 14.16 2.08 5.55
C ARG A 65 13.56 1.61 6.86
N GLN A 66 12.76 0.55 6.81
CA GLN A 66 12.05 0.02 7.96
C GLN A 66 12.28 -1.48 8.11
N TYR A 67 12.50 -1.95 9.34
CA TYR A 67 12.59 -3.38 9.63
C TYR A 67 11.22 -4.03 9.55
N ARG A 68 11.07 -4.99 8.67
CA ARG A 68 9.82 -5.76 8.52
C ARG A 68 9.98 -7.12 9.19
N TYR A 69 9.43 -7.24 10.41
CA TYR A 69 9.56 -8.41 11.26
C TYR A 69 9.25 -9.74 10.54
N PRO A 70 8.17 -9.87 9.73
CA PRO A 70 7.88 -11.12 9.05
C PRO A 70 8.95 -11.55 8.04
N LEU A 71 9.74 -10.60 7.52
CA LEU A 71 10.80 -10.85 6.56
C LEU A 71 12.19 -10.94 7.20
N GLY A 72 12.31 -10.53 8.48
CA GLY A 72 13.55 -10.55 9.23
C GLY A 72 14.63 -9.61 8.69
N ARG A 73 14.25 -8.54 7.96
CA ARG A 73 15.20 -7.62 7.33
C ARG A 73 14.66 -6.20 7.19
N VAL A 74 15.59 -5.25 6.97
CA VAL A 74 15.24 -3.88 6.61
C VAL A 74 14.85 -3.83 5.13
N MET A 75 13.74 -3.16 4.83
CA MET A 75 13.22 -2.92 3.50
C MET A 75 13.38 -1.45 3.12
N ILE A 76 13.46 -1.16 1.82
CA ILE A 76 13.38 0.18 1.26
C ILE A 76 11.97 0.32 0.69
N GLU A 77 11.22 1.30 1.19
CA GLU A 77 9.81 1.48 0.85
C GLU A 77 9.49 2.96 0.63
N PHE A 78 8.44 3.26 -0.12
CA PHE A 78 7.79 4.55 -0.06
C PHE A 78 6.93 4.65 1.21
N PRO A 79 6.77 5.84 1.81
CA PRO A 79 5.86 6.06 2.94
C PRO A 79 4.46 5.53 2.65
N ALA A 80 3.87 4.82 3.59
CA ALA A 80 2.60 4.14 3.38
C ALA A 80 1.91 3.79 4.70
N GLY A 81 0.61 4.05 4.78
CA GLY A 81 -0.15 3.72 5.96
C GLY A 81 -1.58 3.27 5.69
N LYS A 82 -2.21 2.71 6.72
CA LYS A 82 -3.59 2.24 6.67
C LYS A 82 -4.57 3.39 6.84
N LEU A 83 -5.74 3.23 6.22
CA LEU A 83 -6.86 4.13 6.47
C LEU A 83 -7.39 3.93 7.89
N ASP A 84 -7.60 5.03 8.59
CA ASP A 84 -8.39 5.05 9.82
C ASP A 84 -9.89 4.98 9.50
N PRO A 85 -10.72 4.53 10.44
CA PRO A 85 -12.16 4.44 10.22
C PRO A 85 -12.79 5.77 9.80
N GLY A 86 -13.29 5.83 8.56
CA GLY A 86 -13.94 7.02 8.00
C GLY A 86 -13.00 8.08 7.43
N GLU A 87 -11.69 7.84 7.44
CA GLU A 87 -10.71 8.72 6.83
C GLU A 87 -10.71 8.58 5.30
N ALA A 88 -10.58 9.70 4.59
CA ALA A 88 -10.44 9.69 3.14
C ALA A 88 -8.99 9.37 2.74
N GLU A 89 -8.79 8.69 1.61
CA GLU A 89 -7.48 8.22 1.15
C GLU A 89 -6.44 9.37 1.04
N LEU A 90 -6.84 10.53 0.56
CA LEU A 90 -5.93 11.68 0.45
C LEU A 90 -5.57 12.27 1.82
N ASP A 91 -6.47 12.25 2.77
CA ASP A 91 -6.21 12.76 4.12
C ASP A 91 -5.27 11.80 4.88
N THR A 92 -5.48 10.49 4.71
CA THR A 92 -4.52 9.46 5.16
C THR A 92 -3.14 9.70 4.55
N ALA A 93 -3.05 9.94 3.24
CA ALA A 93 -1.76 10.19 2.58
C ALA A 93 -1.04 11.43 3.13
N ARG A 94 -1.78 12.49 3.45
CA ARG A 94 -1.22 13.70 4.08
C ARG A 94 -0.73 13.43 5.50
N ARG A 95 -1.50 12.70 6.28
CA ARG A 95 -1.16 12.33 7.66
C ARG A 95 0.11 11.48 7.66
N GLU A 96 0.14 10.40 6.90
CA GLU A 96 1.29 9.47 6.85
C GLU A 96 2.57 10.14 6.36
N LEU A 97 2.51 10.97 5.31
CA LEU A 97 3.67 11.72 4.84
C LEU A 97 4.25 12.61 5.93
N ARG A 98 3.40 13.23 6.74
CA ARG A 98 3.83 14.08 7.86
C ARG A 98 4.39 13.27 9.01
N GLU A 99 3.72 12.19 9.41
CA GLU A 99 4.08 11.38 10.57
C GLU A 99 5.37 10.61 10.31
N GLU A 100 5.47 9.87 9.22
CA GLU A 100 6.62 9.04 8.89
C GLU A 100 7.80 9.85 8.33
N ALA A 101 7.56 10.62 7.28
CA ALA A 101 8.64 11.29 6.55
C ALA A 101 8.91 12.74 7.01
N GLY A 102 8.00 13.36 7.75
CA GLY A 102 8.16 14.73 8.26
C GLY A 102 7.98 15.81 7.21
N TYR A 103 7.17 15.59 6.18
CA TYR A 103 6.89 16.55 5.12
C TYR A 103 5.40 16.85 4.96
N ASP A 104 5.10 18.11 4.62
CA ASP A 104 3.86 18.50 3.95
C ASP A 104 4.11 18.66 2.45
N ALA A 105 3.06 18.57 1.64
CA ALA A 105 3.13 18.75 0.20
C ALA A 105 2.11 19.76 -0.31
N ALA A 106 2.52 20.60 -1.27
CA ALA A 106 1.67 21.63 -1.87
C ALA A 106 0.72 21.05 -2.92
N SER A 107 1.10 19.96 -3.61
CA SER A 107 0.27 19.32 -4.62
C SER A 107 0.26 17.80 -4.49
N TRP A 108 -0.88 17.21 -4.88
CA TRP A 108 -1.16 15.79 -4.79
C TRP A 108 -1.78 15.29 -6.10
N THR A 109 -1.20 14.25 -6.66
CA THR A 109 -1.71 13.64 -7.88
C THR A 109 -1.97 12.15 -7.64
N PHE A 110 -3.20 11.71 -7.88
CA PHE A 110 -3.53 10.29 -7.82
C PHE A 110 -2.78 9.54 -8.93
N LEU A 111 -2.02 8.51 -8.55
CA LEU A 111 -1.17 7.75 -9.45
C LEU A 111 -1.85 6.47 -9.94
N GLY A 112 -2.60 5.80 -9.08
CA GLY A 112 -3.28 4.55 -9.38
C GLY A 112 -3.69 3.79 -8.14
N THR A 113 -4.33 2.65 -8.34
CA THR A 113 -4.75 1.71 -7.29
C THR A 113 -4.20 0.34 -7.61
N ILE A 114 -3.75 -0.38 -6.58
CA ILE A 114 -3.45 -1.81 -6.68
C ILE A 114 -4.18 -2.61 -5.60
N HIS A 115 -4.30 -3.91 -5.84
CA HIS A 115 -4.62 -4.91 -4.81
C HIS A 115 -3.38 -5.76 -4.61
N THR A 116 -2.89 -5.85 -3.38
CA THR A 116 -1.59 -6.47 -3.07
C THR A 116 -1.59 -7.97 -3.26
N ILE A 117 -2.55 -8.67 -2.65
CA ILE A 117 -2.64 -10.13 -2.70
C ILE A 117 -4.11 -10.54 -2.89
N VAL A 118 -4.56 -10.55 -4.13
CA VAL A 118 -5.98 -10.80 -4.51
C VAL A 118 -6.51 -12.18 -4.12
N SER A 119 -5.64 -13.12 -3.72
CA SER A 119 -6.03 -14.49 -3.37
C SER A 119 -6.58 -14.64 -1.96
N TYR A 120 -6.17 -13.79 -1.01
CA TYR A 120 -6.59 -13.94 0.39
C TYR A 120 -6.72 -12.63 1.19
N THR A 121 -6.77 -11.48 0.54
CA THR A 121 -7.11 -10.20 1.19
C THR A 121 -7.87 -9.30 0.24
N ASN A 122 -8.70 -8.44 0.80
CA ASN A 122 -9.34 -7.34 0.08
C ASN A 122 -8.50 -6.05 0.11
N GLU A 123 -7.24 -6.11 0.52
CA GLU A 123 -6.38 -4.93 0.63
C GLU A 123 -6.29 -4.19 -0.70
N LYS A 124 -6.71 -2.93 -0.66
CA LYS A 124 -6.59 -1.94 -1.72
C LYS A 124 -5.57 -0.90 -1.26
N VAL A 125 -4.63 -0.54 -2.12
CA VAL A 125 -3.67 0.54 -1.85
C VAL A 125 -3.79 1.60 -2.94
N ASP A 126 -4.14 2.83 -2.55
CA ASP A 126 -4.21 3.98 -3.44
C ASP A 126 -2.87 4.74 -3.40
N PHE A 127 -2.32 5.03 -4.56
CA PHE A 127 -1.03 5.69 -4.73
C PHE A 127 -1.19 7.16 -5.05
N PHE A 128 -0.43 8.00 -4.37
CA PHE A 128 -0.39 9.44 -4.60
C PHE A 128 1.05 9.91 -4.83
N VAL A 129 1.24 10.82 -5.79
CA VAL A 129 2.47 11.60 -5.92
C VAL A 129 2.29 12.88 -5.12
N ALA A 130 3.28 13.20 -4.28
CA ALA A 130 3.32 14.42 -3.46
C ALA A 130 4.48 15.30 -3.92
N GLU A 131 4.19 16.55 -4.29
CA GLU A 131 5.17 17.50 -4.80
C GLU A 131 5.08 18.84 -4.05
N GLY A 132 6.12 19.68 -4.19
CA GLY A 132 6.20 20.92 -3.45
C GLY A 132 6.37 20.66 -1.95
N LEU A 133 7.27 19.75 -1.61
CA LEU A 133 7.50 19.31 -0.24
C LEU A 133 8.09 20.42 0.63
N SER A 134 7.56 20.55 1.85
CA SER A 134 8.10 21.40 2.92
C SER A 134 8.32 20.56 4.17
N HIS A 135 9.53 20.62 4.74
CA HIS A 135 9.87 19.85 5.92
C HIS A 135 9.21 20.46 7.18
N VAL A 136 8.48 19.62 7.92
CA VAL A 136 7.75 20.01 9.13
C VAL A 136 8.16 19.22 10.37
N GLY A 137 9.03 18.21 10.20
CA GLY A 137 9.47 17.31 11.27
C GLY A 137 8.57 16.08 11.38
N ALA A 138 9.18 14.91 11.46
CA ALA A 138 8.49 13.63 11.64
C ALA A 138 7.98 13.46 13.08
N LYS A 139 6.90 12.71 13.23
CA LYS A 139 6.35 12.30 14.53
C LYS A 139 5.86 10.87 14.41
N LEU A 140 6.80 9.94 14.55
CA LEU A 140 6.51 8.51 14.47
C LEU A 140 5.58 8.05 15.59
N ASP A 141 4.82 7.02 15.31
CA ASP A 141 4.01 6.34 16.30
C ASP A 141 4.88 5.61 17.34
N GLU A 142 4.30 5.35 18.51
CA GLU A 142 5.01 4.62 19.57
C GLU A 142 5.39 3.21 19.11
N GLY A 143 6.67 2.89 19.15
CA GLY A 143 7.23 1.61 18.73
C GLY A 143 7.53 1.53 17.22
N GLU A 144 7.38 2.61 16.49
CA GLU A 144 7.78 2.72 15.09
C GLU A 144 9.21 3.22 14.96
N PHE A 145 10.03 2.51 14.19
CA PHE A 145 11.44 2.83 13.94
C PHE A 145 11.70 2.75 12.45
N LEU A 146 11.98 3.88 11.83
CA LEU A 146 12.34 3.98 10.43
C LEU A 146 13.43 5.05 10.22
N GLU A 147 14.13 4.96 9.11
CA GLU A 147 15.15 5.89 8.67
C GLU A 147 14.72 6.49 7.33
N ILE A 148 14.67 7.82 7.26
CA ILE A 148 14.37 8.54 6.02
C ILE A 148 15.63 8.73 5.21
N VAL A 149 15.60 8.32 3.96
CA VAL A 149 16.69 8.52 2.98
C VAL A 149 16.11 9.11 1.69
N THR A 150 16.98 9.67 0.86
CA THR A 150 16.56 10.18 -0.46
C THR A 150 17.23 9.39 -1.56
N MET A 151 16.48 9.04 -2.61
CA MET A 151 16.99 8.30 -3.77
C MET A 151 16.48 8.95 -5.07
N SER A 152 17.34 9.00 -6.08
CA SER A 152 16.92 9.38 -7.43
C SER A 152 16.12 8.25 -8.10
N LEU A 153 15.43 8.56 -9.19
CA LEU A 153 14.72 7.54 -9.97
C LEU A 153 15.67 6.43 -10.45
N ASP A 154 16.85 6.81 -10.92
CA ASP A 154 17.85 5.85 -11.44
C ASP A 154 18.39 4.96 -10.31
N GLU A 155 18.62 5.51 -9.11
CA GLU A 155 19.01 4.74 -7.92
C GLU A 155 17.90 3.77 -7.50
N MET A 156 16.64 4.19 -7.52
CA MET A 156 15.50 3.33 -7.20
C MET A 156 15.34 2.19 -8.21
N LEU A 157 15.45 2.49 -9.52
CA LEU A 157 15.38 1.47 -10.57
C LEU A 157 16.55 0.49 -10.47
N SER A 158 17.78 0.98 -10.22
CA SER A 158 18.95 0.12 -10.00
C SER A 158 18.78 -0.77 -8.76
N ALA A 159 18.20 -0.24 -7.67
CA ALA A 159 17.92 -1.01 -6.46
C ALA A 159 16.82 -2.06 -6.70
N LEU A 160 15.84 -1.78 -7.55
CA LEU A 160 14.82 -2.74 -7.99
C LEU A 160 15.46 -3.86 -8.82
N ASP A 161 16.25 -3.53 -9.84
CA ASP A 161 16.92 -4.49 -10.70
C ASP A 161 17.93 -5.36 -9.91
N GLY A 162 18.59 -4.79 -8.92
CA GLY A 162 19.50 -5.48 -8.01
C GLY A 162 18.82 -6.28 -6.90
N GLY A 163 17.50 -6.26 -6.80
CA GLY A 163 16.72 -7.00 -5.78
C GLY A 163 16.78 -6.41 -4.37
N ALA A 164 17.24 -5.17 -4.20
CA ALA A 164 17.21 -4.46 -2.92
C ALA A 164 15.80 -3.91 -2.60
N ILE A 165 15.04 -3.51 -3.63
CA ILE A 165 13.62 -3.14 -3.51
C ILE A 165 12.78 -4.32 -3.98
N THR A 166 12.00 -4.89 -3.06
CA THR A 166 11.15 -6.07 -3.32
C THR A 166 9.74 -5.93 -2.73
N ASP A 167 9.44 -4.82 -2.08
CA ASP A 167 8.09 -4.53 -1.60
C ASP A 167 7.16 -4.24 -2.78
N ALA A 168 6.11 -5.04 -2.92
CA ALA A 168 5.22 -5.01 -4.09
C ALA A 168 4.57 -3.64 -4.33
N LYS A 169 4.17 -2.94 -3.27
CA LYS A 169 3.53 -1.62 -3.39
C LYS A 169 4.53 -0.56 -3.88
N THR A 170 5.77 -0.58 -3.33
CA THR A 170 6.86 0.31 -3.76
C THR A 170 7.27 0.04 -5.20
N VAL A 171 7.43 -1.22 -5.59
CA VAL A 171 7.73 -1.62 -6.98
C VAL A 171 6.65 -1.10 -7.94
N ALA A 172 5.38 -1.34 -7.61
CA ALA A 172 4.28 -0.91 -8.47
C ALA A 172 4.20 0.62 -8.60
N ALA A 173 4.35 1.35 -7.49
CA ALA A 173 4.33 2.81 -7.50
C ALA A 173 5.50 3.41 -8.28
N LEU A 174 6.71 2.86 -8.09
CA LEU A 174 7.91 3.27 -8.81
C LEU A 174 7.76 3.11 -10.32
N LEU A 175 7.29 1.94 -10.77
CA LEU A 175 7.10 1.66 -12.20
C LEU A 175 5.97 2.51 -12.82
N LEU A 176 4.87 2.73 -12.10
CA LEU A 176 3.80 3.63 -12.55
C LEU A 176 4.29 5.07 -12.67
N TYR A 177 5.09 5.54 -11.71
CA TYR A 177 5.69 6.87 -11.74
C TYR A 177 6.67 7.01 -12.92
N ALA A 178 7.62 6.07 -13.07
CA ALA A 178 8.60 6.05 -14.14
C ALA A 178 7.93 6.10 -15.52
N ARG A 179 6.90 5.28 -15.74
CA ARG A 179 6.11 5.27 -16.98
C ARG A 179 5.45 6.62 -17.27
N ARG A 180 4.93 7.32 -16.27
CA ARG A 180 4.35 8.66 -16.46
C ARG A 180 5.40 9.71 -16.77
N ALA A 181 6.61 9.57 -16.20
CA ALA A 181 7.75 10.44 -16.49
C ALA A 181 8.41 10.17 -17.85
N GLY A 182 7.91 9.21 -18.63
CA GLY A 182 8.46 8.84 -19.94
C GLY A 182 9.75 8.03 -19.89
N LYS A 183 9.95 7.33 -18.79
CA LYS A 183 11.13 6.48 -18.51
C LYS A 183 10.76 4.99 -18.57
#